data_f7f7b2d058d552f4b660f66b9e165979
#
_entry.id   f7f7b2d058d552f4b660f66b9e165979
#
_cell.length_a   1.000
_cell.length_b   1.000
_cell.length_c   1.000
_cell.angle_alpha   90.00
_cell.angle_beta   90.00
_cell.angle_gamma   90.00
#
_symmetry.space_group_name_H-M   'P 1'
#
loop_
_entity.id
_entity.type
_entity.pdbx_description
1 polymer ?
#
loop_
_entity_poly.entity_id
_entity_poly.type
_entity_poly.pdbx_seq_one_letter_code
_entity_poly.pdbx_strand_id
1 'polypeptide(L)'
;TVIHGGAQEWGKRAGTENLPGICGAAAAFDEACANLKEHAAYLTPLRDKLIAGLTAIPHTVLNGDPVRRLPGNVNVCFEGIEGESLLLMLDAKGIAASSGSACTSGSLDPSHVLLALGRPHEVAHGSLRLSLDVDNTPEEIDYILDVLPGIVSYLREMSPVWDELETGRRPHLI
;
A
#
# COMPACT_ATOMS: atom_id res chain seq x y z
N THR A 1 -17.34 3.02 -31.57
CA THR A 1 -17.95 4.07 -30.73
C THR A 1 -18.11 3.53 -29.33
N VAL A 2 -17.55 4.22 -28.32
CA VAL A 2 -17.65 3.84 -26.91
C VAL A 2 -18.92 4.43 -26.28
N ILE A 3 -19.25 5.70 -26.62
CA ILE A 3 -20.45 6.39 -26.19
C ILE A 3 -21.13 6.94 -27.43
N HIS A 4 -22.41 6.60 -27.64
CA HIS A 4 -23.20 7.03 -28.81
C HIS A 4 -23.76 8.44 -28.61
N GLY A 5 -23.77 9.24 -29.67
CA GLY A 5 -24.28 10.62 -29.69
C GLY A 5 -23.61 11.48 -30.76
N GLY A 6 -23.14 12.67 -30.37
CA GLY A 6 -22.42 13.59 -31.26
C GLY A 6 -21.08 13.04 -31.79
N ALA A 7 -20.47 13.79 -32.68
CA ALA A 7 -19.27 13.38 -33.41
C ALA A 7 -17.93 13.76 -32.70
N GLN A 8 -17.99 14.11 -31.41
CA GLN A 8 -16.78 14.45 -30.64
C GLN A 8 -15.77 13.29 -30.65
N GLU A 9 -14.51 13.58 -30.46
CA GLU A 9 -13.42 12.63 -30.45
C GLU A 9 -13.42 11.72 -31.71
N TRP A 10 -13.55 12.32 -32.88
CA TRP A 10 -13.59 11.62 -34.18
C TRP A 10 -14.74 10.59 -34.27
N GLY A 11 -15.88 10.90 -33.63
CA GLY A 11 -17.03 10.00 -33.54
C GLY A 11 -16.84 8.77 -32.63
N LYS A 12 -15.77 8.71 -31.85
CA LYS A 12 -15.49 7.59 -30.96
C LYS A 12 -16.15 7.74 -29.59
N ARG A 13 -16.25 8.96 -29.08
CA ARG A 13 -16.85 9.26 -27.76
C ARG A 13 -17.66 10.55 -27.88
N ALA A 14 -18.96 10.43 -27.78
CA ALA A 14 -19.88 11.57 -27.78
C ALA A 14 -19.85 12.33 -26.45
N GLY A 15 -20.35 13.56 -26.47
CA GLY A 15 -20.43 14.46 -25.32
C GLY A 15 -19.35 15.53 -25.33
N THR A 16 -19.71 16.72 -24.84
CA THR A 16 -18.76 17.83 -24.66
C THR A 16 -17.64 17.44 -23.70
N GLU A 17 -16.44 17.89 -23.98
CA GLU A 17 -15.26 17.63 -23.13
C GLU A 17 -15.44 18.29 -21.76
N ASN A 18 -14.97 17.58 -20.73
CA ASN A 18 -14.96 18.08 -19.35
C ASN A 18 -13.84 19.14 -19.18
N LEU A 19 -14.08 20.35 -19.66
CA LEU A 19 -13.08 21.43 -19.58
C LEU A 19 -12.60 21.71 -18.15
N PRO A 20 -13.45 21.77 -17.12
CA PRO A 20 -12.96 21.95 -15.75
C PRO A 20 -12.01 20.83 -15.32
N GLY A 21 -12.34 19.59 -15.65
CA GLY A 21 -11.48 18.44 -15.36
C GLY A 21 -10.15 18.49 -16.12
N ILE A 22 -10.17 18.90 -17.38
CA ILE A 22 -8.94 19.05 -18.21
C ILE A 22 -8.05 20.14 -17.64
N CYS A 23 -8.61 21.31 -17.33
CA CYS A 23 -7.86 22.41 -16.74
C CYS A 23 -7.30 22.05 -15.36
N GLY A 24 -8.10 21.40 -14.51
CA GLY A 24 -7.68 20.95 -13.20
C GLY A 24 -6.54 19.91 -13.27
N ALA A 25 -6.67 18.94 -14.18
CA ALA A 25 -5.60 17.95 -14.40
C ALA A 25 -4.31 18.60 -14.92
N ALA A 26 -4.42 19.56 -15.84
CA ALA A 26 -3.25 20.27 -16.37
C ALA A 26 -2.54 21.09 -15.27
N ALA A 27 -3.28 21.81 -14.43
CA ALA A 27 -2.74 22.59 -13.34
C ALA A 27 -2.06 21.69 -12.28
N ALA A 28 -2.71 20.61 -11.87
CA ALA A 28 -2.15 19.66 -10.91
C ALA A 28 -0.90 18.96 -11.45
N PHE A 29 -0.88 18.62 -12.75
CA PHE A 29 0.29 18.00 -13.38
C PHE A 29 1.47 18.98 -13.47
N ASP A 30 1.22 20.24 -13.79
CA ASP A 30 2.25 21.29 -13.84
C ASP A 30 2.88 21.51 -12.46
N GLU A 31 2.06 21.63 -11.42
CA GLU A 31 2.50 21.73 -10.03
C GLU A 31 3.32 20.52 -9.58
N ALA A 32 2.83 19.32 -9.84
CA ALA A 32 3.54 18.08 -9.49
C ALA A 32 4.90 17.97 -10.20
N CYS A 33 4.98 18.36 -11.48
CA CYS A 33 6.24 18.34 -12.24
C CYS A 33 7.21 19.40 -11.76
N ALA A 34 6.74 20.61 -11.40
CA ALA A 34 7.58 21.68 -10.89
C ALA A 34 8.27 21.30 -9.56
N ASN A 35 7.56 20.58 -8.70
CA ASN A 35 8.01 20.25 -7.34
C ASN A 35 8.56 18.82 -7.19
N LEU A 36 8.67 18.05 -8.27
CA LEU A 36 9.00 16.63 -8.27
C LEU A 36 10.26 16.28 -7.45
N LYS A 37 11.33 17.09 -7.59
CA LYS A 37 12.60 16.83 -6.89
C LYS A 37 12.50 17.15 -5.39
N GLU A 38 11.79 18.20 -5.04
CA GLU A 38 11.57 18.61 -3.65
C GLU A 38 10.69 17.60 -2.93
N HIS A 39 9.58 17.20 -3.53
CA HIS A 39 8.70 16.15 -3.02
C HIS A 39 9.45 14.82 -2.81
N ALA A 40 10.25 14.41 -3.78
CA ALA A 40 11.05 13.19 -3.66
C ALA A 40 12.08 13.29 -2.53
N ALA A 41 12.73 14.45 -2.34
CA ALA A 41 13.70 14.67 -1.27
C ALA A 41 13.04 14.66 0.12
N TYR A 42 11.81 15.18 0.23
CA TYR A 42 11.02 15.17 1.47
C TYR A 42 10.50 13.76 1.82
N LEU A 43 9.91 13.07 0.84
CA LEU A 43 9.24 11.78 1.05
C LEU A 43 10.22 10.62 1.27
N THR A 44 11.38 10.64 0.62
CA THR A 44 12.34 9.53 0.69
C THR A 44 12.77 9.20 2.12
N PRO A 45 13.18 10.14 2.98
CA PRO A 45 13.55 9.83 4.35
C PRO A 45 12.37 9.33 5.20
N LEU A 46 11.16 9.83 4.98
CA LEU A 46 9.95 9.35 5.67
C LEU A 46 9.65 7.89 5.29
N ARG A 47 9.70 7.57 4.00
CA ARG A 47 9.57 6.22 3.47
C ARG A 47 10.63 5.28 4.05
N ASP A 48 11.88 5.69 4.06
CA ASP A 48 12.99 4.86 4.54
C ASP A 48 12.87 4.59 6.04
N LYS A 49 12.43 5.57 6.81
CA LYS A 49 12.11 5.42 8.24
C LYS A 49 10.99 4.39 8.45
N LEU A 50 9.90 4.45 7.67
CA LEU A 50 8.83 3.46 7.71
C LEU A 50 9.35 2.06 7.36
N ILE A 51 10.09 1.92 6.27
CA ILE A 51 10.65 0.63 5.86
C ILE A 51 11.51 0.05 6.99
N ALA A 52 12.43 0.82 7.55
CA ALA A 52 13.30 0.37 8.63
C ALA A 52 12.51 -0.08 9.87
N GLY A 53 11.52 0.70 10.29
CA GLY A 53 10.69 0.37 11.46
C GLY A 53 9.79 -0.83 11.23
N LEU A 54 9.15 -0.93 10.07
CA LEU A 54 8.25 -2.05 9.76
C LEU A 54 9.02 -3.37 9.58
N THR A 55 10.18 -3.33 8.94
CA THR A 55 11.02 -4.53 8.76
C THR A 55 11.76 -4.95 10.03
N ALA A 56 11.76 -4.13 11.06
CA ALA A 56 12.23 -4.52 12.40
C ALA A 56 11.22 -5.42 13.14
N ILE A 57 9.95 -5.45 12.73
CA ILE A 57 8.96 -6.39 13.26
C ILE A 57 9.32 -7.79 12.74
N PRO A 58 9.50 -8.80 13.63
CA PRO A 58 9.86 -10.16 13.22
C PRO A 58 8.90 -10.71 12.15
N HIS A 59 9.41 -11.54 11.26
CA HIS A 59 8.63 -12.15 10.18
C HIS A 59 7.86 -11.14 9.33
N THR A 60 8.59 -10.08 8.94
CA THR A 60 8.11 -9.03 8.02
C THR A 60 9.07 -8.91 6.86
N VAL A 61 8.55 -8.84 5.66
CA VAL A 61 9.36 -8.71 4.44
C VAL A 61 8.94 -7.51 3.62
N LEU A 62 9.91 -6.73 3.17
CA LEU A 62 9.72 -5.64 2.21
C LEU A 62 9.47 -6.21 0.81
N ASN A 63 8.46 -5.68 0.12
CA ASN A 63 8.17 -6.02 -1.26
C ASN A 63 8.85 -5.02 -2.22
N GLY A 64 9.54 -5.56 -3.22
CA GLY A 64 10.30 -4.78 -4.20
C GLY A 64 11.69 -4.34 -3.73
N ASP A 65 12.36 -3.57 -4.57
CA ASP A 65 13.72 -3.08 -4.31
C ASP A 65 13.70 -2.01 -3.19
N PRO A 66 14.60 -2.07 -2.20
CA PRO A 66 14.62 -1.12 -1.09
C PRO A 66 15.01 0.31 -1.48
N VAL A 67 15.76 0.48 -2.58
CA VAL A 67 16.31 1.77 -3.02
C VAL A 67 15.61 2.27 -4.28
N ARG A 68 15.51 1.42 -5.32
CA ARG A 68 14.91 1.76 -6.61
C ARG A 68 13.40 1.60 -6.56
N ARG A 69 12.74 2.55 -5.90
CA ARG A 69 11.29 2.57 -5.70
C ARG A 69 10.75 3.99 -5.66
N LEU A 70 9.44 4.15 -5.80
CA LEU A 70 8.78 5.44 -5.67
C LEU A 70 9.01 6.02 -4.27
N PRO A 71 9.24 7.35 -4.16
CA PRO A 71 9.58 7.99 -2.90
C PRO A 71 8.50 7.87 -1.82
N GLY A 72 7.22 7.82 -2.20
CA GLY A 72 6.10 7.73 -1.26
C GLY A 72 5.52 6.31 -1.09
N ASN A 73 6.16 5.25 -1.59
CA ASN A 73 5.58 3.90 -1.53
C ASN A 73 6.31 2.98 -0.57
N VAL A 74 5.56 2.43 0.39
CA VAL A 74 6.00 1.32 1.26
C VAL A 74 5.03 0.15 1.07
N ASN A 75 5.56 -1.03 0.80
CA ASN A 75 4.77 -2.25 0.73
C ASN A 75 5.52 -3.38 1.44
N VAL A 76 4.88 -3.95 2.45
CA VAL A 76 5.43 -5.05 3.26
C VAL A 76 4.42 -6.18 3.36
N CYS A 77 4.90 -7.37 3.70
CA CYS A 77 4.04 -8.47 4.13
C CYS A 77 4.43 -8.89 5.54
N PHE A 78 3.43 -9.16 6.36
CA PHE A 78 3.56 -9.72 7.70
C PHE A 78 3.09 -11.18 7.66
N GLU A 79 3.94 -12.11 8.04
CA GLU A 79 3.58 -13.52 8.12
C GLU A 79 2.61 -13.78 9.27
N GLY A 80 1.63 -14.65 9.03
CA GLY A 80 0.71 -15.14 10.06
C GLY A 80 -0.49 -14.25 10.35
N ILE A 81 -0.74 -13.21 9.55
CA ILE A 81 -1.93 -12.33 9.69
C ILE A 81 -2.68 -12.16 8.38
N GLU A 82 -3.91 -11.67 8.48
CA GLU A 82 -4.77 -11.28 7.36
C GLU A 82 -4.76 -9.77 7.15
N GLY A 83 -4.52 -9.34 5.91
CA GLY A 83 -4.44 -7.92 5.54
C GLY A 83 -5.72 -7.14 5.80
N GLU A 84 -6.90 -7.74 5.60
CA GLU A 84 -8.18 -7.07 5.89
C GLU A 84 -8.36 -6.76 7.37
N SER A 85 -8.04 -7.73 8.23
CA SER A 85 -8.08 -7.53 9.69
C SER A 85 -7.10 -6.43 10.12
N LEU A 86 -5.92 -6.40 9.51
CA LEU A 86 -4.93 -5.34 9.72
C LEU A 86 -5.47 -3.96 9.33
N LEU A 87 -6.13 -3.85 8.16
CA LEU A 87 -6.71 -2.58 7.70
C LEU A 87 -7.81 -2.08 8.63
N LEU A 88 -8.70 -2.95 9.11
CA LEU A 88 -9.76 -2.58 10.05
C LEU A 88 -9.20 -2.03 11.37
N MET A 89 -8.13 -2.65 11.88
CA MET A 89 -7.49 -2.16 13.10
C MET A 89 -6.73 -0.85 12.90
N LEU A 90 -6.12 -0.64 11.73
CA LEU A 90 -5.47 0.62 11.37
C LEU A 90 -6.51 1.75 11.21
N ASP A 91 -7.63 1.46 10.54
CA ASP A 91 -8.74 2.42 10.40
C ASP A 91 -9.29 2.88 11.75
N ALA A 92 -9.47 1.96 12.70
CA ALA A 92 -9.87 2.27 14.08
C ALA A 92 -8.86 3.15 14.83
N LYS A 93 -7.62 3.24 14.34
CA LYS A 93 -6.57 4.14 14.83
C LYS A 93 -6.41 5.41 13.99
N GLY A 94 -7.28 5.64 13.00
CA GLY A 94 -7.23 6.79 12.11
C GLY A 94 -6.13 6.69 11.04
N ILE A 95 -5.63 5.51 10.74
CA ILE A 95 -4.58 5.27 9.75
C ILE A 95 -5.22 4.66 8.50
N ALA A 96 -5.24 5.41 7.40
CA ALA A 96 -5.68 4.93 6.10
C ALA A 96 -4.56 4.15 5.40
N ALA A 97 -4.85 2.93 4.99
CA ALA A 97 -3.89 2.05 4.32
C ALA A 97 -4.59 1.16 3.28
N SER A 98 -3.83 0.37 2.54
CA SER A 98 -4.35 -0.62 1.60
C SER A 98 -3.69 -1.97 1.80
N SER A 99 -4.42 -3.05 1.55
CA SER A 99 -3.85 -4.39 1.38
C SER A 99 -3.58 -4.70 -0.10
N GLY A 100 -3.03 -5.87 -0.40
CA GLY A 100 -2.49 -6.23 -1.71
C GLY A 100 -3.42 -6.08 -2.92
N SER A 101 -4.72 -6.34 -2.81
CA SER A 101 -5.66 -6.33 -3.94
C SER A 101 -6.93 -5.55 -3.63
N ALA A 102 -6.81 -4.23 -3.44
CA ALA A 102 -7.95 -3.36 -3.14
C ALA A 102 -9.08 -3.40 -4.20
N CYS A 103 -8.77 -3.72 -5.46
CA CYS A 103 -9.74 -3.75 -6.57
C CYS A 103 -10.48 -5.10 -6.70
N THR A 104 -10.03 -6.14 -6.02
CA THR A 104 -10.65 -7.47 -6.03
C THR A 104 -11.21 -7.84 -4.67
N SER A 105 -11.81 -6.88 -3.97
CA SER A 105 -12.40 -7.03 -2.63
C SER A 105 -13.50 -8.11 -2.51
N GLY A 106 -13.73 -8.88 -3.55
CA GLY A 106 -14.56 -10.09 -3.56
C GLY A 106 -13.77 -11.39 -3.84
N SER A 107 -12.45 -11.30 -4.07
CA SER A 107 -11.57 -12.45 -4.28
C SER A 107 -10.73 -12.68 -3.05
N LEU A 108 -10.74 -13.90 -2.55
CA LEU A 108 -9.83 -14.37 -1.49
C LEU A 108 -8.38 -14.53 -1.98
N ASP A 109 -8.09 -14.20 -3.24
CA ASP A 109 -6.76 -14.35 -3.80
C ASP A 109 -5.86 -13.15 -3.48
N PRO A 110 -4.60 -13.38 -3.10
CA PRO A 110 -3.63 -12.33 -2.87
C PRO A 110 -3.25 -11.62 -4.17
N SER A 111 -2.63 -10.46 -4.05
CA SER A 111 -2.17 -9.68 -5.20
C SER A 111 -1.29 -10.51 -6.16
N HIS A 112 -1.69 -10.59 -7.42
CA HIS A 112 -0.89 -11.23 -8.47
C HIS A 112 0.50 -10.57 -8.63
N VAL A 113 0.64 -9.29 -8.28
CA VAL A 113 1.94 -8.59 -8.26
C VAL A 113 2.86 -9.16 -7.19
N LEU A 114 2.34 -9.41 -5.97
CA LEU A 114 3.13 -10.02 -4.90
C LEU A 114 3.53 -11.46 -5.23
N LEU A 115 2.62 -12.23 -5.83
CA LEU A 115 2.94 -13.56 -6.32
C LEU A 115 4.03 -13.53 -7.40
N ALA A 116 3.97 -12.58 -8.34
CA ALA A 116 4.99 -12.39 -9.36
C ALA A 116 6.35 -11.94 -8.79
N LEU A 117 6.38 -11.29 -7.63
CA LEU A 117 7.59 -11.00 -6.87
C LEU A 117 8.15 -12.23 -6.12
N GLY A 118 7.50 -13.39 -6.24
CA GLY A 118 7.91 -14.63 -5.58
C GLY A 118 7.44 -14.75 -4.12
N ARG A 119 6.47 -13.95 -3.68
CA ARG A 119 5.91 -14.12 -2.34
C ARG A 119 5.03 -15.35 -2.28
N PRO A 120 5.17 -16.23 -1.27
CA PRO A 120 4.23 -17.30 -1.04
C PRO A 120 2.81 -16.75 -0.85
N HIS A 121 1.81 -17.50 -1.29
CA HIS A 121 0.40 -17.10 -1.22
C HIS A 121 0.00 -16.65 0.19
N GLU A 122 0.36 -17.42 1.19
CA GLU A 122 0.05 -17.18 2.60
C GLU A 122 0.69 -15.89 3.15
N VAL A 123 1.94 -15.62 2.76
CA VAL A 123 2.64 -14.38 3.14
C VAL A 123 2.03 -13.17 2.43
N ALA A 124 1.65 -13.33 1.16
CA ALA A 124 1.04 -12.26 0.37
C ALA A 124 -0.33 -11.80 0.91
N HIS A 125 -1.06 -12.68 1.61
CA HIS A 125 -2.30 -12.30 2.31
C HIS A 125 -2.09 -11.27 3.42
N GLY A 126 -0.96 -11.31 4.13
CA GLY A 126 -0.61 -10.34 5.17
C GLY A 126 0.02 -9.05 4.64
N SER A 127 -0.32 -8.64 3.43
CA SER A 127 0.29 -7.46 2.80
C SER A 127 -0.33 -6.15 3.29
N LEU A 128 0.54 -5.15 3.46
CA LEU A 128 0.18 -3.77 3.76
C LEU A 128 0.88 -2.84 2.78
N ARG A 129 0.12 -1.91 2.16
CA ARG A 129 0.66 -0.81 1.38
C ARG A 129 0.33 0.52 2.05
N LEU A 130 1.37 1.30 2.32
CA LEU A 130 1.29 2.68 2.76
C LEU A 130 1.76 3.57 1.61
N SER A 131 0.98 4.59 1.32
CA SER A 131 1.29 5.59 0.29
C SER A 131 1.38 6.95 0.96
N LEU A 132 2.56 7.54 0.91
CA LEU A 132 2.85 8.84 1.51
C LEU A 132 2.69 9.95 0.49
N ASP A 133 2.27 11.11 0.96
CA ASP A 133 2.25 12.36 0.21
C ASP A 133 2.96 13.46 1.01
N VAL A 134 3.19 14.61 0.38
CA VAL A 134 3.89 15.76 0.95
C VAL A 134 3.19 16.37 2.15
N ASP A 135 1.91 16.10 2.32
CA ASP A 135 1.12 16.50 3.47
C ASP A 135 1.38 15.64 4.72
N ASN A 136 2.02 14.46 4.56
CA ASN A 136 2.35 13.63 5.72
C ASN A 136 3.53 14.18 6.51
N THR A 137 3.42 14.11 7.83
CA THR A 137 4.42 14.63 8.76
C THR A 137 5.31 13.53 9.35
N PRO A 138 6.52 13.86 9.84
CA PRO A 138 7.36 12.91 10.56
C PRO A 138 6.68 12.31 11.79
N GLU A 139 5.83 13.07 12.47
CA GLU A 139 5.08 12.65 13.66
C GLU A 139 4.03 11.59 13.32
N GLU A 140 3.39 11.68 12.14
CA GLU A 140 2.47 10.65 11.66
C GLU A 140 3.21 9.35 11.37
N ILE A 141 4.44 9.43 10.83
CA ILE A 141 5.29 8.26 10.62
C ILE A 141 5.65 7.60 11.96
N ASP A 142 6.01 8.40 12.96
CA ASP A 142 6.30 7.91 14.31
C ASP A 142 5.08 7.25 14.93
N TYR A 143 3.90 7.84 14.78
CA TYR A 143 2.64 7.28 15.24
C TYR A 143 2.34 5.91 14.61
N ILE A 144 2.53 5.75 13.30
CA ILE A 144 2.35 4.45 12.64
C ILE A 144 3.30 3.41 13.23
N LEU A 145 4.58 3.76 13.41
CA LEU A 145 5.60 2.87 13.95
C LEU A 145 5.38 2.51 15.43
N ASP A 146 4.72 3.36 16.19
CA ASP A 146 4.33 3.09 17.58
C ASP A 146 3.13 2.13 17.67
N VAL A 147 2.13 2.34 16.81
CA VAL A 147 0.86 1.61 16.87
C VAL A 147 0.93 0.23 16.20
N LEU A 148 1.59 0.13 15.05
CA LEU A 148 1.49 -1.03 14.17
C LEU A 148 2.10 -2.32 14.75
N PRO A 149 3.22 -2.30 15.51
CA PRO A 149 3.75 -3.51 16.14
C PRO A 149 2.74 -4.17 17.10
N GLY A 150 2.01 -3.36 17.88
CA GLY A 150 0.97 -3.86 18.79
C GLY A 150 -0.19 -4.50 18.05
N ILE A 151 -0.61 -3.93 16.92
CA ILE A 151 -1.65 -4.51 16.07
C ILE A 151 -1.21 -5.85 15.48
N VAL A 152 0.01 -5.92 14.94
CA VAL A 152 0.56 -7.17 14.36
C VAL A 152 0.66 -8.26 15.43
N SER A 153 1.17 -7.94 16.63
CA SER A 153 1.23 -8.88 17.74
C SER A 153 -0.16 -9.42 18.11
N TYR A 154 -1.13 -8.54 18.29
CA TYR A 154 -2.49 -8.92 18.62
C TYR A 154 -3.12 -9.83 17.55
N LEU A 155 -2.97 -9.51 16.27
CA LEU A 155 -3.50 -10.34 15.18
C LEU A 155 -2.82 -11.70 15.11
N ARG A 156 -1.52 -11.78 15.40
CA ARG A 156 -0.78 -13.05 15.48
C ARG A 156 -1.27 -13.92 16.64
N GLU A 157 -1.50 -13.35 17.81
CA GLU A 157 -2.05 -14.07 18.97
C GLU A 157 -3.44 -14.70 18.67
N MET A 158 -4.21 -14.08 17.77
CA MET A 158 -5.51 -14.60 17.36
C MET A 158 -5.44 -15.57 16.17
N SER A 159 -4.29 -15.72 15.54
CA SER A 159 -4.11 -16.49 14.30
C SER A 159 -3.74 -17.95 14.58
N PRO A 160 -4.59 -18.93 14.21
CA PRO A 160 -4.22 -20.35 14.30
C PRO A 160 -2.98 -20.69 13.47
N VAL A 161 -2.78 -19.99 12.35
CA VAL A 161 -1.58 -20.18 11.49
C VAL A 161 -0.33 -19.74 12.23
N TRP A 162 -0.39 -18.65 12.99
CA TRP A 162 0.75 -18.17 13.78
C TRP A 162 1.10 -19.15 14.91
N ASP A 163 0.11 -19.74 15.60
CA ASP A 163 0.34 -20.77 16.62
C ASP A 163 1.05 -22.01 16.02
N GLU A 164 0.73 -22.40 14.78
CA GLU A 164 1.43 -23.49 14.09
C GLU A 164 2.88 -23.13 13.74
N LEU A 165 3.15 -21.88 13.38
CA LEU A 165 4.50 -21.39 13.09
C LEU A 165 5.36 -21.34 14.37
N GLU A 166 4.85 -20.73 15.43
CA GLU A 166 5.57 -20.63 16.73
C GLU A 166 5.86 -21.99 17.38
N THR A 167 4.92 -22.93 17.27
CA THR A 167 5.09 -24.27 17.82
C THR A 167 5.94 -25.19 16.94
N GLY A 168 6.41 -24.72 15.80
CA GLY A 168 7.22 -25.48 14.85
C GLY A 168 6.45 -26.59 14.11
N ARG A 169 5.12 -26.61 14.23
CA ARG A 169 4.26 -27.50 13.43
C ARG A 169 4.25 -27.12 11.96
N ARG A 170 4.61 -25.88 11.67
CA ARG A 170 4.74 -25.32 10.32
C ARG A 170 6.04 -24.51 10.24
N PRO A 171 6.80 -24.59 9.12
CA PRO A 171 7.99 -23.75 8.96
C PRO A 171 7.60 -22.30 8.61
N HIS A 172 8.37 -21.33 9.11
CA HIS A 172 8.31 -19.96 8.64
C HIS A 172 8.69 -19.87 7.15
N LEU A 173 8.05 -18.96 6.43
CA LEU A 173 8.28 -18.73 5.01
C LEU A 173 9.11 -17.46 4.76
N ILE A 174 9.27 -16.59 5.79
CA ILE A 174 10.10 -15.38 5.79
C ILE A 174 10.75 -15.16 7.15
#